data_c1f397cded2fc6a8b8f3e7225e810468
#
_entry.id   c1f397cded2fc6a8b8f3e7225e810468
#
_cell.length_a   1.000
_cell.length_b   1.000
_cell.length_c   1.000
_cell.angle_alpha   90.00
_cell.angle_beta   90.00
_cell.angle_gamma   90.00
#
_symmetry.space_group_name_H-M   'P 1'
#
loop_
_entity.id
_entity.type
_entity.pdbx_description
1 polymer ?
#
loop_
_entity_poly.entity_id
_entity_poly.type
_entity_poly.pdbx_seq_one_letter_code
_entity_poly.pdbx_strand_id
1 'polypeptide(L)'
;QKGGFDAQLICGGTEDVHRKISDMRKRQLTANEEDLLVTMEAVYEFNKRGFEFAPIDLYSSEATKFVIVDDKRLRPPFVSISGLGETAAWDLARCKESGRKFISIEELGAACPKVSQTHLEALKALGALGDMPESNQINLFEM
;
A
#
# COMPACT_ATOMS: atom_id res chain seq x y z
N GLN A 1 1.73 12.09 -2.85
CA GLN A 1 2.90 11.40 -2.31
C GLN A 1 4.17 12.05 -2.79
N LYS A 2 5.03 12.37 -1.89
CA LYS A 2 6.36 12.84 -2.23
C LYS A 2 7.28 11.65 -2.40
N GLY A 3 7.72 11.55 -3.57
CA GLY A 3 8.40 10.54 -4.24
C GLY A 3 9.44 9.75 -3.66
N GLY A 4 9.64 9.15 -2.90
CA GLY A 4 10.65 8.22 -2.54
C GLY A 4 10.12 6.86 -2.20
N PHE A 5 9.00 6.72 -1.54
CA PHE A 5 8.52 5.40 -1.11
C PHE A 5 7.24 5.02 -1.84
N ASP A 6 7.29 3.96 -2.62
CA ASP A 6 6.13 3.41 -3.31
C ASP A 6 5.92 1.96 -2.87
N ALA A 7 4.88 1.75 -2.06
CA ALA A 7 4.58 0.44 -1.50
C ALA A 7 4.35 -0.63 -2.56
N GLN A 8 3.81 -0.25 -3.71
CA GLN A 8 3.55 -1.19 -4.80
C GLN A 8 4.83 -1.80 -5.37
N LEU A 9 5.91 -1.02 -5.37
CA LEU A 9 7.22 -1.49 -5.85
C LEU A 9 8.02 -2.18 -4.74
N ILE A 10 7.90 -1.69 -3.54
CA ILE A 10 8.78 -2.07 -2.43
C ILE A 10 8.32 -3.36 -1.75
N CYS A 11 7.02 -3.56 -1.61
CA CYS A 11 6.47 -4.74 -0.95
C CYS A 11 6.52 -6.00 -1.83
N GLY A 12 7.05 -5.91 -3.04
CA GLY A 12 7.20 -7.06 -3.94
C GLY A 12 8.37 -7.98 -3.62
N GLY A 13 9.19 -7.62 -2.65
CA GLY A 13 10.32 -8.45 -2.23
C GLY A 13 11.67 -7.99 -2.78
N THR A 14 12.73 -8.57 -2.25
CA THR A 14 14.10 -8.16 -2.54
C THR A 14 14.47 -8.27 -4.01
N GLU A 15 14.05 -9.35 -4.68
CA GLU A 15 14.38 -9.56 -6.09
C GLU A 15 13.74 -8.53 -7.00
N ASP A 16 12.48 -8.18 -6.72
CA ASP A 16 11.79 -7.17 -7.51
C ASP A 16 12.41 -5.79 -7.32
N VAL A 17 12.79 -5.46 -6.09
CA VAL A 17 13.49 -4.21 -5.78
C VAL A 17 14.83 -4.16 -6.53
N HIS A 18 15.61 -5.23 -6.46
CA HIS A 18 16.90 -5.31 -7.12
C HIS A 18 16.77 -5.17 -8.64
N ARG A 19 15.80 -5.84 -9.23
CA ARG A 19 15.53 -5.75 -10.67
C ARG A 19 15.17 -4.33 -11.09
N LYS A 20 14.33 -3.67 -10.31
CA LYS A 20 13.93 -2.30 -10.58
C LYS A 20 15.12 -1.33 -10.48
N ILE A 21 15.96 -1.51 -9.48
CA ILE A 21 17.18 -0.71 -9.33
C ILE A 21 18.09 -0.88 -10.55
N SER A 22 18.33 -2.12 -10.97
CA SER A 22 19.17 -2.41 -12.14
C SER A 22 18.60 -1.76 -13.41
N ASP A 23 17.29 -1.84 -13.58
CA ASP A 23 16.62 -1.24 -14.74
C ASP A 23 16.75 0.28 -14.73
N MET A 24 16.53 0.91 -13.59
CA MET A 24 16.62 2.36 -13.45
C MET A 24 18.04 2.88 -13.70
N ARG A 25 19.06 2.13 -13.30
CA ARG A 25 20.46 2.53 -13.51
C ARG A 25 20.89 2.50 -14.96
N LYS A 26 20.13 1.86 -15.83
CA LYS A 26 20.46 1.72 -17.24
C LYS A 26 19.92 2.85 -18.12
N ARG A 27 19.16 3.77 -17.56
CA ARG A 27 18.52 4.85 -18.32
C ARG A 27 18.65 6.19 -17.59
N GLN A 28 18.39 7.24 -18.33
CA GLN A 28 18.34 8.57 -17.74
C GLN A 28 17.06 8.73 -16.94
N LEU A 29 17.16 9.29 -15.75
CA LEU A 29 16.05 9.41 -14.83
C LEU A 29 15.58 10.84 -14.68
N THR A 30 14.28 11.01 -14.43
CA THR A 30 13.72 12.28 -13.98
C THR A 30 14.11 12.50 -12.51
N ALA A 31 13.93 13.73 -12.01
CA ALA A 31 14.22 14.03 -10.60
C ALA A 31 13.43 13.14 -9.64
N ASN A 32 12.15 12.90 -9.93
CA ASN A 32 11.32 12.01 -9.10
C ASN A 32 11.82 10.57 -9.13
N GLU A 33 12.28 10.12 -10.28
CA GLU A 33 12.83 8.79 -10.42
C GLU A 33 14.16 8.63 -9.69
N GLU A 34 14.98 9.69 -9.67
CA GLU A 34 16.23 9.67 -8.89
C GLU A 34 15.94 9.51 -7.40
N ASP A 35 14.92 10.22 -6.89
CA ASP A 35 14.52 10.09 -5.49
C ASP A 35 14.00 8.68 -5.20
N LEU A 36 13.23 8.11 -6.12
CA LEU A 36 12.75 6.75 -5.98
C LEU A 36 13.91 5.76 -5.97
N LEU A 37 14.91 5.96 -6.82
CA LEU A 37 16.08 5.08 -6.86
C LEU A 37 16.82 5.08 -5.53
N VAL A 38 17.02 6.25 -4.92
CA VAL A 38 17.67 6.36 -3.61
C VAL A 38 16.89 5.55 -2.56
N THR A 39 15.57 5.68 -2.57
CA THR A 39 14.71 4.94 -1.65
C THR A 39 14.80 3.43 -1.88
N MET A 40 14.77 3.00 -3.15
CA MET A 40 14.84 1.58 -3.47
C MET A 40 16.19 0.97 -3.09
N GLU A 41 17.27 1.74 -3.23
CA GLU A 41 18.58 1.28 -2.77
C GLU A 41 18.62 1.10 -1.26
N ALA A 42 17.99 2.01 -0.52
CA ALA A 42 17.87 1.89 0.94
C ALA A 42 17.03 0.67 1.33
N VAL A 43 15.93 0.42 0.61
CA VAL A 43 15.09 -0.76 0.83
C VAL A 43 15.89 -2.04 0.56
N TYR A 44 16.67 -2.06 -0.49
CA TYR A 44 17.50 -3.22 -0.83
C TYR A 44 18.47 -3.53 0.31
N GLU A 45 19.15 -2.51 0.85
CA GLU A 45 20.03 -2.68 2.00
C GLU A 45 19.30 -3.18 3.23
N PHE A 46 18.09 -2.64 3.48
CA PHE A 46 17.22 -3.07 4.56
C PHE A 46 16.90 -4.56 4.43
N ASN A 47 16.52 -5.01 3.23
CA ASN A 47 16.23 -6.42 2.96
C ASN A 47 17.46 -7.30 3.14
N LYS A 48 18.63 -6.84 2.72
CA LYS A 48 19.88 -7.60 2.85
C LYS A 48 20.26 -7.83 4.31
N ARG A 49 19.82 -6.95 5.20
CA ARG A 49 20.06 -7.10 6.65
C ARG A 49 19.03 -8.00 7.32
N GLY A 50 18.14 -8.61 6.55
CA GLY A 50 17.14 -9.53 7.05
C GLY A 50 15.82 -8.89 7.45
N PHE A 51 15.62 -7.62 7.13
CA PHE A 51 14.37 -6.92 7.41
C PHE A 51 13.46 -6.95 6.19
N GLU A 52 12.15 -6.87 6.42
CA GLU A 52 11.17 -6.91 5.34
C GLU A 52 10.07 -5.88 5.57
N PHE A 53 9.35 -5.56 4.49
CA PHE A 53 8.13 -4.78 4.59
C PHE A 53 6.93 -5.72 4.53
N ALA A 54 6.08 -5.63 5.54
CA ALA A 54 4.81 -6.35 5.54
C ALA A 54 3.85 -5.67 4.57
N PRO A 55 2.88 -6.40 4.00
CA PRO A 55 1.92 -5.79 3.09
C PRO A 55 1.02 -4.78 3.81
N ILE A 56 0.54 -3.79 3.05
CA ILE A 56 -0.46 -2.86 3.56
C ILE A 56 -1.75 -3.63 3.78
N ASP A 57 -2.41 -3.36 4.90
CA ASP A 57 -3.64 -4.04 5.30
C ASP A 57 -4.65 -3.01 5.77
N LEU A 58 -5.91 -3.14 5.33
CA LEU A 58 -6.96 -2.18 5.64
C LEU A 58 -7.12 -1.94 7.15
N TYR A 59 -7.05 -3.00 7.95
CA TYR A 59 -7.31 -2.91 9.39
C TYR A 59 -6.07 -2.70 10.23
N SER A 60 -4.89 -2.88 9.68
CA SER A 60 -3.63 -2.85 10.44
C SER A 60 -2.72 -1.68 10.08
N SER A 61 -2.85 -1.12 8.88
CA SER A 61 -2.01 0.00 8.45
C SER A 61 -2.50 1.32 9.03
N GLU A 62 -1.57 2.24 9.24
CA GLU A 62 -1.87 3.60 9.67
C GLU A 62 -1.92 4.54 8.46
N ALA A 63 -2.37 5.78 8.70
CA ALA A 63 -2.49 6.76 7.61
C ALA A 63 -1.11 7.18 7.08
N THR A 64 -0.23 7.63 7.98
CA THR A 64 1.04 8.25 7.62
C THR A 64 2.25 7.65 8.31
N LYS A 65 2.07 6.73 9.25
CA LYS A 65 3.15 6.15 10.03
C LYS A 65 3.35 4.67 9.73
N PHE A 66 4.59 4.24 9.75
CA PHE A 66 4.90 2.81 9.66
C PHE A 66 4.50 2.11 10.95
N VAL A 67 4.07 0.86 10.83
CA VAL A 67 3.72 0.03 11.98
C VAL A 67 4.78 -1.07 12.13
N ILE A 68 5.31 -1.20 13.32
CA ILE A 68 6.23 -2.30 13.63
C ILE A 68 5.40 -3.56 13.82
N VAL A 69 5.54 -4.53 12.91
CA VAL A 69 4.81 -5.80 12.99
C VAL A 69 5.51 -6.75 13.94
N ASP A 70 6.83 -6.87 13.77
CA ASP A 70 7.68 -7.68 14.65
C ASP A 70 9.13 -7.20 14.52
N ASP A 71 10.09 -7.96 15.05
CA ASP A 71 11.50 -7.57 15.09
C ASP A 71 12.11 -7.34 13.70
N LYS A 72 11.51 -7.88 12.66
CA LYS A 72 12.08 -7.90 11.31
C LYS A 72 11.19 -7.25 10.27
N ARG A 73 9.95 -6.87 10.59
CA ARG A 73 9.00 -6.39 9.60
C ARG A 73 8.34 -5.07 10.00
N LEU A 74 8.23 -4.19 9.00
CA LEU A 74 7.50 -2.93 9.11
C LEU A 74 6.37 -2.94 8.09
N ARG A 75 5.21 -2.41 8.49
CA ARG A 75 4.08 -2.25 7.59
C ARG A 75 4.00 -0.80 7.14
N PRO A 76 4.04 -0.53 5.81
CA PRO A 76 3.94 0.84 5.32
C PRO A 76 2.57 1.45 5.56
N PRO A 77 2.49 2.79 5.64
CA PRO A 77 1.21 3.48 5.78
C PRO A 77 0.44 3.55 4.47
N PHE A 78 -0.85 3.90 4.56
CA PHE A 78 -1.68 4.07 3.36
C PHE A 78 -1.11 5.13 2.41
N VAL A 79 -0.52 6.18 2.94
CA VAL A 79 0.02 7.27 2.13
C VAL A 79 1.17 6.83 1.22
N SER A 80 1.77 5.66 1.48
CA SER A 80 2.83 5.11 0.63
C SER A 80 2.29 4.48 -0.67
N ILE A 81 0.97 4.35 -0.79
CA ILE A 81 0.35 3.90 -2.04
C ILE A 81 0.40 5.04 -3.04
N SER A 82 0.96 4.77 -4.23
CA SER A 82 1.08 5.77 -5.26
C SER A 82 -0.29 6.34 -5.65
N GLY A 83 -0.42 7.65 -5.65
CA GLY A 83 -1.67 8.33 -5.99
C GLY A 83 -2.66 8.47 -4.84
N LEU A 84 -2.39 7.89 -3.69
CA LEU A 84 -3.27 8.00 -2.52
C LEU A 84 -2.70 9.06 -1.58
N GLY A 85 -3.37 10.20 -1.49
CA GLY A 85 -2.93 11.32 -0.68
C GLY A 85 -3.30 11.19 0.79
N GLU A 86 -2.82 12.14 1.59
CA GLU A 86 -3.07 12.14 3.03
C GLU A 86 -4.55 12.16 3.39
N THR A 87 -5.36 12.94 2.66
CA THR A 87 -6.79 13.04 2.96
C THR A 87 -7.47 11.68 2.89
N ALA A 88 -7.20 10.93 1.83
CA ALA A 88 -7.76 9.59 1.67
C ALA A 88 -7.18 8.63 2.72
N ALA A 89 -5.88 8.76 3.01
CA ALA A 89 -5.22 7.92 4.02
C ALA A 89 -5.84 8.10 5.40
N TRP A 90 -6.09 9.34 5.80
CA TRP A 90 -6.74 9.62 7.08
C TRP A 90 -8.18 9.14 7.12
N ASP A 91 -8.89 9.22 5.99
CA ASP A 91 -10.26 8.72 5.92
C ASP A 91 -10.31 7.21 6.14
N LEU A 92 -9.39 6.47 5.54
CA LEU A 92 -9.26 5.03 5.77
C LEU A 92 -8.94 4.71 7.23
N ALA A 93 -8.02 5.45 7.83
CA ALA A 93 -7.65 5.25 9.23
C ALA A 93 -8.81 5.54 10.17
N ARG A 94 -9.61 6.56 9.87
CA ARG A 94 -10.78 6.90 10.65
C ARG A 94 -11.81 5.77 10.63
N CYS A 95 -12.03 5.17 9.49
CA CYS A 95 -12.96 4.03 9.37
C CYS A 95 -12.47 2.82 10.16
N LYS A 96 -11.16 2.60 10.15
CA LYS A 96 -10.53 1.53 10.93
C LYS A 96 -10.73 1.73 12.43
N GLU A 97 -10.57 2.98 12.90
CA GLU A 97 -10.69 3.30 14.34
C GLU A 97 -12.09 3.05 14.89
N SER A 98 -13.10 3.09 14.03
CA SER A 98 -14.47 2.81 14.45
C SER A 98 -14.68 1.34 14.84
N GLY A 99 -13.71 0.47 14.56
CA GLY A 99 -13.80 -0.95 14.81
C GLY A 99 -14.70 -1.71 13.84
N ARG A 100 -15.20 -1.03 12.83
CA ARG A 100 -16.11 -1.60 11.87
C ARG A 100 -15.40 -2.51 10.88
N LYS A 101 -15.99 -3.66 10.62
CA LYS A 101 -15.54 -4.56 9.56
C LYS A 101 -16.43 -4.36 8.34
N PHE A 102 -15.82 -4.20 7.19
CA PHE A 102 -16.56 -4.00 5.95
C PHE A 102 -16.78 -5.34 5.25
N ILE A 103 -17.98 -5.52 4.73
CA ILE A 103 -18.35 -6.76 4.04
C ILE A 103 -18.11 -6.67 2.54
N SER A 104 -17.89 -5.47 2.02
CA SER A 104 -17.62 -5.27 0.59
C SER A 104 -16.84 -3.99 0.34
N ILE A 105 -16.24 -3.90 -0.84
CA ILE A 105 -15.53 -2.71 -1.28
C ILE A 105 -16.52 -1.55 -1.47
N GLU A 106 -17.73 -1.85 -1.94
CA GLU A 106 -18.81 -0.87 -2.06
C GLU A 106 -19.13 -0.21 -0.72
N GLU A 107 -19.24 -1.02 0.33
CA GLU A 107 -19.49 -0.51 1.68
C GLU A 107 -18.33 0.35 2.18
N LEU A 108 -17.10 -0.09 1.93
CA LEU A 108 -15.91 0.67 2.30
C LEU A 108 -15.89 2.03 1.59
N GLY A 109 -16.17 2.05 0.30
CA GLY A 109 -16.21 3.29 -0.47
C GLY A 109 -17.27 4.25 0.03
N ALA A 110 -18.43 3.73 0.43
CA ALA A 110 -19.52 4.56 0.99
C ALA A 110 -19.13 5.17 2.34
N ALA A 111 -18.37 4.42 3.14
CA ALA A 111 -17.93 4.89 4.45
C ALA A 111 -16.76 5.88 4.37
N CYS A 112 -16.00 5.85 3.27
CA CYS A 112 -14.79 6.64 3.09
C CYS A 112 -14.92 7.54 1.86
N PRO A 113 -15.66 8.67 1.95
CA PRO A 113 -15.92 9.51 0.79
C PRO A 113 -14.70 10.17 0.16
N LYS A 114 -13.60 10.23 0.88
CA LYS A 114 -12.35 10.80 0.36
C LYS A 114 -11.50 9.77 -0.41
N VAL A 115 -11.92 8.51 -0.39
CA VAL A 115 -11.22 7.42 -1.08
C VAL A 115 -11.92 7.19 -2.41
N SER A 116 -11.20 7.39 -3.51
CA SER A 116 -11.76 7.24 -4.85
C SER A 116 -11.78 5.78 -5.29
N GLN A 117 -12.46 5.52 -6.39
CA GLN A 117 -12.47 4.19 -7.00
C GLN A 117 -11.04 3.74 -7.37
N THR A 118 -10.22 4.67 -7.86
CA THR A 118 -8.82 4.37 -8.17
C THR A 118 -8.05 3.91 -6.93
N HIS A 119 -8.29 4.57 -5.79
CA HIS A 119 -7.67 4.18 -4.52
C HIS A 119 -8.11 2.78 -4.08
N LEU A 120 -9.39 2.48 -4.23
CA LEU A 120 -9.93 1.16 -3.88
C LEU A 120 -9.33 0.07 -4.77
N GLU A 121 -9.16 0.34 -6.03
CA GLU A 121 -8.52 -0.59 -6.96
C GLU A 121 -7.06 -0.85 -6.59
N ALA A 122 -6.34 0.19 -6.19
CA ALA A 122 -4.95 0.06 -5.75
C ALA A 122 -4.85 -0.78 -4.48
N LEU A 123 -5.75 -0.55 -3.52
CA LEU A 123 -5.79 -1.34 -2.29
C LEU A 123 -6.08 -2.81 -2.58
N LYS A 124 -7.02 -3.06 -3.49
CA LYS A 124 -7.36 -4.42 -3.90
C LYS A 124 -6.17 -5.11 -4.57
N ALA A 125 -5.48 -4.40 -5.46
CA ALA A 125 -4.32 -4.93 -6.18
C ALA A 125 -3.17 -5.29 -5.23
N LEU A 126 -3.01 -4.55 -4.13
CA LEU A 126 -2.00 -4.82 -3.12
C LEU A 126 -2.39 -5.95 -2.15
N GLY A 127 -3.64 -6.43 -2.24
CA GLY A 127 -4.13 -7.42 -1.28
C GLY A 127 -4.56 -6.82 0.05
N ALA A 128 -4.60 -5.50 0.17
CA ALA A 128 -4.94 -4.82 1.42
C ALA A 128 -6.37 -5.06 1.88
N LEU A 129 -7.24 -5.41 0.95
CA LEU A 129 -8.66 -5.67 1.23
C LEU A 129 -8.96 -7.16 1.44
N GLY A 130 -7.95 -8.03 1.30
CA GLY A 130 -8.12 -9.46 1.45
C GLY A 130 -9.10 -10.02 0.42
N ASP A 131 -10.04 -10.84 0.86
CA ASP A 131 -11.03 -11.46 0.01
C ASP A 131 -12.34 -10.68 -0.09
N MET A 132 -12.33 -9.40 0.28
CA MET A 132 -13.52 -8.57 0.29
C MET A 132 -14.18 -8.51 -1.09
N PRO A 133 -15.48 -8.87 -1.21
CA PRO A 133 -16.18 -8.78 -2.48
C PRO A 133 -16.44 -7.32 -2.86
N GLU A 134 -16.69 -7.08 -4.14
CA GLU A 134 -16.92 -5.71 -4.61
C GLU A 134 -18.25 -5.13 -4.17
N SER A 135 -19.28 -5.95 -4.04
CA SER A 135 -20.63 -5.50 -3.73
C SER A 135 -21.23 -6.25 -2.56
N ASN A 136 -22.09 -5.56 -1.81
CA ASN A 136 -22.89 -6.16 -0.74
C ASN A 136 -23.97 -7.10 -1.27
N GLN A 137 -24.32 -6.99 -2.54
CA GLN A 137 -25.38 -7.81 -3.10
C GLN A 137 -24.95 -9.26 -3.14
N ILE A 138 -25.78 -10.09 -2.53
CA ILE A 138 -25.58 -11.53 -2.62
C ILE A 138 -26.07 -11.97 -3.98
N ASN A 139 -25.18 -12.57 -4.76
CA ASN A 139 -25.55 -13.15 -6.01
C ASN A 139 -26.13 -14.54 -5.73
N LEU A 140 -27.40 -14.72 -6.01
CA LEU A 140 -28.09 -15.97 -5.76
C LEU A 140 -27.45 -17.16 -6.48
N PHE A 141 -26.78 -16.91 -7.58
CA PHE A 141 -26.11 -17.96 -8.36
C PHE A 141 -24.73 -18.34 -7.79
N GLU A 142 -24.23 -17.58 -6.85
CA GLU A 142 -22.94 -17.83 -6.20
C GLU A 142 -23.09 -18.48 -4.83
N MET A 143 -24.31 -18.64 -4.41
CA MET A 143 -24.61 -19.22 -3.10
C MET A 143 -24.53 -20.74 -3.11
#